data_6bc9e273c8ee9b43a740a328364c8f8c
#
_entry.id   6bc9e273c8ee9b43a740a328364c8f8c
#
_cell.length_a   1.000
_cell.length_b   1.000
_cell.length_c   1.000
_cell.angle_alpha   90.00
_cell.angle_beta   90.00
_cell.angle_gamma   90.00
#
_symmetry.space_group_name_H-M   'P 1'
#
loop_
_entity.id
_entity.type
_entity.pdbx_description
1 polymer ?
#
loop_
_entity_poly.entity_id
_entity_poly.type
_entity_poly.pdbx_seq_one_letter_code
_entity_poly.pdbx_strand_id
1 'polypeptide(L)'
;MRIKYRFHILLMTTVFCIGVSCLSGCAMKKPGSDDINRQIRVFNLALFASADNSAINGVSPRREPCISGYEFYYDDLDIVVSYHNNDRIWRITTRNKRTSMFGISPGDSFLQAKDKIMQLGFTQAYTPYKFVKDWCLFTLLVDEKNNVFGMTVEILD
;
A
#
# COMPACT_ATOMS: atom_id res chain seq x y z
N MET A 1 -59.57 -11.33 -23.00
CA MET A 1 -58.25 -11.86 -23.40
C MET A 1 -57.18 -10.73 -23.41
N ARG A 2 -57.07 -9.90 -22.33
CA ARG A 2 -56.14 -8.73 -22.24
C ARG A 2 -55.36 -8.63 -20.92
N ILE A 3 -55.48 -9.60 -20.00
CA ILE A 3 -54.88 -9.52 -18.65
C ILE A 3 -53.55 -10.32 -18.57
N LYS A 4 -53.29 -11.30 -19.43
CA LYS A 4 -52.10 -12.15 -19.37
C LYS A 4 -50.78 -11.47 -19.82
N TYR A 5 -50.85 -10.41 -20.63
CA TYR A 5 -49.63 -9.74 -21.13
C TYR A 5 -49.03 -8.73 -20.17
N ARG A 6 -49.81 -8.20 -19.22
CA ARG A 6 -49.29 -7.21 -18.26
C ARG A 6 -48.44 -7.84 -17.15
N PHE A 7 -48.66 -9.11 -16.85
CA PHE A 7 -47.93 -9.83 -15.81
C PHE A 7 -46.50 -10.25 -16.26
N HIS A 8 -46.31 -10.52 -17.53
CA HIS A 8 -45.00 -10.91 -18.06
C HIS A 8 -44.06 -9.74 -18.26
N ILE A 9 -44.57 -8.54 -18.54
CA ILE A 9 -43.77 -7.33 -18.68
C ILE A 9 -43.28 -6.84 -17.30
N LEU A 10 -44.09 -7.03 -16.26
CA LEU A 10 -43.68 -6.64 -14.89
C LEU A 10 -42.60 -7.58 -14.32
N LEU A 11 -42.59 -8.84 -14.69
CA LEU A 11 -41.61 -9.82 -14.24
C LEU A 11 -40.26 -9.67 -14.94
N MET A 12 -40.25 -9.23 -16.21
CA MET A 12 -39.02 -8.99 -16.97
C MET A 12 -38.30 -7.72 -16.55
N THR A 13 -39.02 -6.68 -16.09
CA THR A 13 -38.38 -5.44 -15.62
C THR A 13 -37.75 -5.57 -14.24
N THR A 14 -38.27 -6.44 -13.36
CA THR A 14 -37.69 -6.69 -12.05
C THR A 14 -36.42 -7.54 -12.11
N VAL A 15 -36.29 -8.45 -13.07
CA VAL A 15 -35.06 -9.27 -13.24
C VAL A 15 -33.90 -8.45 -13.82
N PHE A 16 -34.19 -7.41 -14.64
CA PHE A 16 -33.15 -6.55 -15.22
C PHE A 16 -32.52 -5.53 -14.23
N CYS A 17 -33.24 -5.17 -13.15
CA CYS A 17 -32.74 -4.26 -12.13
C CYS A 17 -31.83 -4.93 -11.09
N ILE A 18 -31.80 -6.25 -10.98
CA ILE A 18 -30.94 -6.96 -10.01
C ILE A 18 -29.52 -7.21 -10.56
N GLY A 19 -29.37 -7.15 -11.89
CA GLY A 19 -28.08 -7.45 -12.56
C GLY A 19 -27.08 -6.30 -12.65
N VAL A 20 -27.43 -5.06 -12.28
CA VAL A 20 -26.56 -3.86 -12.51
C VAL A 20 -25.91 -3.34 -11.24
N SER A 21 -26.19 -3.90 -10.07
CA SER A 21 -25.72 -3.36 -8.79
C SER A 21 -24.37 -3.90 -8.29
N CYS A 22 -23.64 -4.71 -9.06
CA CYS A 22 -22.38 -5.32 -8.62
C CYS A 22 -21.14 -4.91 -9.43
N LEU A 23 -21.17 -3.76 -10.11
CA LEU A 23 -19.98 -3.16 -10.71
C LEU A 23 -19.44 -1.97 -9.88
N SER A 24 -19.67 -1.98 -8.57
CA SER A 24 -18.90 -1.15 -7.67
C SER A 24 -17.51 -1.72 -7.64
N GLY A 25 -16.53 -1.00 -8.21
CA GLY A 25 -15.17 -1.44 -8.41
C GLY A 25 -14.56 -2.04 -7.15
N CYS A 26 -14.54 -3.37 -7.08
CA CYS A 26 -13.61 -4.08 -6.22
C CYS A 26 -12.21 -3.68 -6.69
N ALA A 27 -11.62 -2.68 -6.03
CA ALA A 27 -10.19 -2.45 -6.14
C ALA A 27 -9.51 -3.79 -5.89
N MET A 28 -8.87 -4.36 -6.91
CA MET A 28 -8.25 -5.69 -6.83
C MET A 28 -7.13 -5.63 -5.79
N LYS A 29 -7.46 -6.03 -4.56
CA LYS A 29 -6.54 -6.17 -3.45
C LYS A 29 -5.69 -7.40 -3.74
N LYS A 30 -4.36 -7.25 -3.82
CA LYS A 30 -3.48 -8.40 -4.04
C LYS A 30 -3.59 -9.38 -2.84
N PRO A 31 -3.53 -10.71 -3.05
CA PRO A 31 -3.56 -11.69 -1.97
C PRO A 31 -2.50 -11.38 -0.91
N GLY A 32 -2.81 -11.54 0.37
CA GLY A 32 -1.88 -11.29 1.47
C GLY A 32 -1.62 -9.81 1.80
N SER A 33 -2.28 -8.86 1.10
CA SER A 33 -2.06 -7.43 1.34
C SER A 33 -2.39 -6.99 2.77
N ASP A 34 -3.36 -7.63 3.42
CA ASP A 34 -3.70 -7.31 4.82
C ASP A 34 -2.60 -7.71 5.78
N ASP A 35 -1.93 -8.85 5.54
CA ASP A 35 -0.82 -9.31 6.36
C ASP A 35 0.40 -8.39 6.24
N ILE A 36 0.69 -7.94 5.02
CA ILE A 36 1.74 -6.96 4.76
C ILE A 36 1.41 -5.63 5.44
N ASN A 37 0.20 -5.09 5.23
CA ASN A 37 -0.21 -3.79 5.77
C ASN A 37 -0.26 -3.79 7.31
N ARG A 38 -0.65 -4.89 7.96
CA ARG A 38 -0.59 -4.99 9.44
C ARG A 38 0.82 -4.84 10.00
N GLN A 39 1.84 -5.09 9.21
CA GLN A 39 3.25 -4.97 9.60
C GLN A 39 3.87 -3.62 9.23
N ILE A 40 3.13 -2.77 8.51
CA ILE A 40 3.54 -1.38 8.21
C ILE A 40 2.98 -0.47 9.29
N ARG A 41 3.85 -0.02 10.21
CA ARG A 41 3.49 0.90 11.31
C ARG A 41 4.07 2.29 11.03
N VAL A 42 3.57 2.91 9.98
CA VAL A 42 3.93 4.27 9.54
C VAL A 42 2.66 5.10 9.60
N PHE A 43 2.30 5.57 10.80
CA PHE A 43 1.03 6.24 11.07
C PHE A 43 -0.15 5.37 10.60
N ASN A 44 -1.10 5.93 9.85
CA ASN A 44 -2.25 5.20 9.31
C ASN A 44 -2.06 4.80 7.83
N LEU A 45 -0.81 4.81 7.34
CA LEU A 45 -0.53 4.51 5.94
C LEU A 45 -0.57 3.01 5.66
N ALA A 46 -1.14 2.64 4.54
CA ALA A 46 -1.20 1.25 4.05
C ALA A 46 -1.10 1.23 2.53
N LEU A 47 -0.42 0.23 1.98
CA LEU A 47 -0.39 0.01 0.53
C LEU A 47 -1.81 -0.23 0.01
N PHE A 48 -2.11 0.26 -1.19
CA PHE A 48 -3.43 0.27 -1.84
C PHE A 48 -4.48 1.21 -1.20
N ALA A 49 -4.20 1.88 -0.08
CA ALA A 49 -5.10 2.89 0.46
C ALA A 49 -5.26 4.06 -0.52
N SER A 50 -6.45 4.67 -0.54
CA SER A 50 -6.67 5.89 -1.34
C SER A 50 -6.06 7.12 -0.65
N ALA A 51 -5.77 8.15 -1.44
CA ALA A 51 -5.22 9.42 -0.95
C ALA A 51 -6.12 10.06 0.13
N ASP A 52 -7.45 9.98 -0.04
CA ASP A 52 -8.41 10.54 0.92
C ASP A 52 -8.33 9.88 2.30
N ASN A 53 -7.98 8.59 2.35
CA ASN A 53 -7.92 7.81 3.59
C ASN A 53 -6.51 7.73 4.19
N SER A 54 -5.53 8.36 3.56
CA SER A 54 -4.11 8.26 3.92
C SER A 54 -3.51 9.56 4.42
N ALA A 55 -4.32 10.58 4.64
CA ALA A 55 -3.87 11.83 5.23
C ALA A 55 -3.32 11.60 6.65
N ILE A 56 -2.10 12.07 6.91
CA ILE A 56 -1.56 12.10 8.26
C ILE A 56 -2.15 13.32 8.95
N ASN A 57 -3.00 13.08 9.95
CA ASN A 57 -3.75 14.13 10.63
C ASN A 57 -2.84 15.26 11.15
N GLY A 58 -3.19 16.49 10.80
CA GLY A 58 -2.52 17.69 11.28
C GLY A 58 -1.22 18.04 10.54
N VAL A 59 -0.86 17.29 9.49
CA VAL A 59 0.34 17.56 8.69
C VAL A 59 -0.04 17.75 7.23
N SER A 60 0.32 18.89 6.66
CA SER A 60 0.12 19.17 5.23
C SER A 60 1.36 18.75 4.43
N PRO A 61 1.23 17.81 3.50
CA PRO A 61 2.35 17.39 2.67
C PRO A 61 2.62 18.36 1.52
N ARG A 62 3.87 18.40 1.08
CA ARG A 62 4.26 18.96 -0.21
C ARG A 62 4.00 17.92 -1.29
N ARG A 63 3.28 18.28 -2.35
CA ARG A 63 2.96 17.38 -3.47
C ARG A 63 3.90 17.63 -4.64
N GLU A 64 4.47 16.56 -5.19
CA GLU A 64 5.28 16.60 -6.40
C GLU A 64 4.85 15.53 -7.41
N PRO A 65 4.95 15.79 -8.72
CA PRO A 65 4.70 14.77 -9.75
C PRO A 65 5.84 13.74 -9.77
N CYS A 66 5.51 12.49 -10.08
CA CYS A 66 6.47 11.44 -10.39
C CYS A 66 6.04 10.65 -11.64
N ILE A 67 6.90 9.75 -12.14
CA ILE A 67 6.65 9.00 -13.39
C ILE A 67 5.34 8.21 -13.35
N SER A 68 5.00 7.61 -12.19
CA SER A 68 3.83 6.74 -12.04
C SER A 68 2.61 7.44 -11.45
N GLY A 69 2.71 8.75 -11.17
CA GLY A 69 1.65 9.51 -10.53
C GLY A 69 2.17 10.73 -9.78
N TYR A 70 2.10 10.72 -8.46
CA TYR A 70 2.60 11.80 -7.63
C TYR A 70 3.08 11.30 -6.26
N GLU A 71 3.83 12.16 -5.56
CA GLU A 71 4.35 11.90 -4.21
C GLU A 71 3.93 12.99 -3.24
N PHE A 72 3.63 12.57 -2.02
CA PHE A 72 3.46 13.45 -0.87
C PHE A 72 4.68 13.35 0.04
N TYR A 73 5.35 14.48 0.26
CA TYR A 73 6.47 14.65 1.15
C TYR A 73 5.99 15.25 2.46
N TYR A 74 6.07 14.48 3.52
CA TYR A 74 5.83 14.91 4.90
C TYR A 74 7.18 15.23 5.53
N ASP A 75 7.75 16.38 5.16
CA ASP A 75 9.14 16.76 5.47
C ASP A 75 9.40 16.75 6.99
N ASP A 76 8.48 17.25 7.83
CA ASP A 76 8.59 17.25 9.30
C ASP A 76 8.56 15.84 9.92
N LEU A 77 8.13 14.85 9.17
CA LEU A 77 8.00 13.46 9.62
C LEU A 77 9.01 12.53 8.94
N ASP A 78 9.84 13.01 8.02
CA ASP A 78 10.72 12.17 7.20
C ASP A 78 9.98 10.99 6.53
N ILE A 79 8.82 11.28 5.92
CA ILE A 79 8.00 10.30 5.22
C ILE A 79 7.72 10.77 3.79
N VAL A 80 7.82 9.85 2.84
CA VAL A 80 7.39 10.04 1.46
C VAL A 80 6.37 8.95 1.11
N VAL A 81 5.24 9.36 0.57
CA VAL A 81 4.19 8.45 0.12
C VAL A 81 3.95 8.66 -1.37
N SER A 82 4.12 7.60 -2.16
CA SER A 82 3.94 7.66 -3.60
C SER A 82 2.59 7.04 -4.00
N TYR A 83 1.88 7.73 -4.87
CA TYR A 83 0.57 7.37 -5.37
C TYR A 83 0.63 7.11 -6.87
N HIS A 84 -0.09 6.10 -7.33
CA HIS A 84 -0.39 5.95 -8.76
C HIS A 84 -1.39 7.03 -9.23
N ASN A 85 -1.56 7.15 -10.54
CA ASN A 85 -2.55 8.06 -11.16
C ASN A 85 -4.01 7.75 -10.76
N ASN A 86 -4.28 6.59 -10.18
CA ASN A 86 -5.58 6.19 -9.64
C ASN A 86 -5.74 6.49 -8.13
N ASP A 87 -4.89 7.37 -7.58
CA ASP A 87 -4.87 7.80 -6.19
C ASP A 87 -4.65 6.66 -5.17
N ARG A 88 -3.99 5.57 -5.56
CA ARG A 88 -3.64 4.45 -4.66
C ARG A 88 -2.18 4.49 -4.27
N ILE A 89 -1.92 4.29 -2.97
CA ILE A 89 -0.55 4.17 -2.45
C ILE A 89 0.11 2.93 -3.02
N TRP A 90 1.25 3.11 -3.67
CA TRP A 90 2.08 2.01 -4.15
C TRP A 90 3.44 1.94 -3.48
N ARG A 91 3.90 3.04 -2.85
CA ARG A 91 5.18 3.08 -2.13
C ARG A 91 5.09 3.95 -0.89
N ILE A 92 5.68 3.50 0.20
CA ILE A 92 5.85 4.24 1.45
C ILE A 92 7.33 4.18 1.82
N THR A 93 7.96 5.34 1.99
CA THR A 93 9.33 5.49 2.48
C THR A 93 9.32 6.25 3.79
N THR A 94 10.09 5.79 4.78
CA THR A 94 10.23 6.48 6.06
C THR A 94 11.68 6.45 6.56
N ARG A 95 12.10 7.55 7.17
CA ARG A 95 13.32 7.66 7.99
C ARG A 95 12.98 8.04 9.44
N ASN A 96 11.70 8.13 9.74
CA ASN A 96 11.22 8.53 11.06
C ASN A 96 11.45 7.42 12.09
N LYS A 97 12.16 7.71 13.16
CA LYS A 97 12.49 6.75 14.24
C LYS A 97 11.28 6.26 15.03
N ARG A 98 10.11 6.92 14.90
CA ARG A 98 8.86 6.51 15.55
C ARG A 98 8.06 5.51 14.73
N THR A 99 8.57 5.14 13.56
CA THR A 99 7.89 4.21 12.65
C THR A 99 8.59 2.87 12.62
N SER A 100 7.87 1.84 12.19
CA SER A 100 8.46 0.55 11.92
C SER A 100 7.77 -0.13 10.74
N MET A 101 8.51 -0.98 10.02
CA MET A 101 7.98 -1.88 9.01
C MET A 101 8.55 -3.28 9.27
N PHE A 102 7.67 -4.28 9.33
CA PHE A 102 8.06 -5.68 9.62
C PHE A 102 8.84 -5.82 10.94
N GLY A 103 8.54 -4.95 11.91
CA GLY A 103 9.22 -4.90 13.19
C GLY A 103 10.66 -4.37 13.14
N ILE A 104 11.05 -3.75 12.04
CA ILE A 104 12.34 -3.05 11.85
C ILE A 104 12.10 -1.55 11.96
N SER A 105 13.01 -0.84 12.60
CA SER A 105 12.95 0.63 12.79
C SER A 105 14.26 1.30 12.36
N PRO A 106 14.24 2.57 11.98
CA PRO A 106 15.45 3.35 11.81
C PRO A 106 16.28 3.37 13.09
N GLY A 107 17.54 2.97 12.99
CA GLY A 107 18.47 2.77 14.11
C GLY A 107 18.83 1.29 14.36
N ASP A 108 18.06 0.34 13.83
CA ASP A 108 18.38 -1.09 13.94
C ASP A 108 19.65 -1.44 13.16
N SER A 109 20.39 -2.44 13.63
CA SER A 109 21.52 -3.01 12.90
C SER A 109 21.01 -3.69 11.62
N PHE A 110 21.68 -3.46 10.49
CA PHE A 110 21.36 -4.11 9.21
C PHE A 110 21.32 -5.65 9.30
N LEU A 111 22.27 -6.26 10.00
CA LEU A 111 22.30 -7.74 10.13
C LEU A 111 21.06 -8.27 10.86
N GLN A 112 20.67 -7.63 11.98
CA GLN A 112 19.47 -8.01 12.72
C GLN A 112 18.19 -7.77 11.90
N ALA A 113 18.13 -6.66 11.19
CA ALA A 113 17.01 -6.33 10.30
C ALA A 113 16.88 -7.34 9.16
N LYS A 114 18.02 -7.71 8.53
CA LYS A 114 18.06 -8.73 7.49
C LYS A 114 17.57 -10.09 7.99
N ASP A 115 18.07 -10.55 9.13
CA ASP A 115 17.64 -11.83 9.69
C ASP A 115 16.15 -11.84 10.00
N LYS A 116 15.63 -10.76 10.57
CA LYS A 116 14.20 -10.61 10.89
C LYS A 116 13.33 -10.65 9.63
N ILE A 117 13.70 -9.92 8.57
CA ILE A 117 12.91 -9.90 7.34
C ILE A 117 12.92 -11.25 6.62
N MET A 118 14.03 -11.95 6.65
CA MET A 118 14.13 -13.31 6.09
C MET A 118 13.29 -14.32 6.88
N GLN A 119 13.22 -14.22 8.22
CA GLN A 119 12.32 -15.03 9.05
C GLN A 119 10.84 -14.82 8.74
N LEU A 120 10.46 -13.64 8.22
CA LEU A 120 9.11 -13.35 7.75
C LEU A 120 8.81 -13.90 6.34
N GLY A 121 9.75 -14.64 5.75
CA GLY A 121 9.59 -15.30 4.46
C GLY A 121 9.93 -14.42 3.25
N PHE A 122 10.60 -13.29 3.47
CA PHE A 122 11.17 -12.51 2.36
C PHE A 122 12.46 -13.18 1.86
N THR A 123 12.73 -13.03 0.58
CA THR A 123 13.99 -13.47 -0.05
C THR A 123 14.77 -12.25 -0.52
N GLN A 124 16.09 -12.28 -0.37
CA GLN A 124 16.95 -11.22 -0.86
C GLN A 124 16.94 -11.21 -2.40
N ALA A 125 16.76 -10.03 -3.00
CA ALA A 125 16.68 -9.85 -4.44
C ALA A 125 17.34 -8.54 -4.88
N TYR A 126 17.85 -8.51 -6.10
CA TYR A 126 18.48 -7.34 -6.76
C TYR A 126 19.76 -6.81 -6.09
N THR A 127 19.70 -6.45 -4.83
CA THR A 127 20.85 -5.92 -4.05
C THR A 127 20.85 -6.51 -2.65
N PRO A 128 21.95 -6.35 -1.86
CA PRO A 128 22.00 -6.83 -0.47
C PRO A 128 20.92 -6.26 0.45
N TYR A 129 20.33 -5.12 0.06
CA TYR A 129 19.40 -4.34 0.88
C TYR A 129 17.93 -4.47 0.44
N LYS A 130 17.65 -5.24 -0.62
CA LYS A 130 16.31 -5.42 -1.19
C LYS A 130 15.80 -6.83 -0.94
N PHE A 131 14.55 -6.94 -0.52
CA PHE A 131 13.91 -8.19 -0.12
C PHE A 131 12.52 -8.27 -0.74
N VAL A 132 12.17 -9.41 -1.32
CA VAL A 132 10.90 -9.63 -2.01
C VAL A 132 10.12 -10.73 -1.32
N LYS A 133 8.83 -10.51 -1.17
CA LYS A 133 7.85 -11.51 -0.80
C LYS A 133 6.59 -11.28 -1.63
N ASP A 134 6.23 -12.27 -2.44
CA ASP A 134 5.11 -12.17 -3.37
C ASP A 134 5.23 -10.91 -4.28
N TRP A 135 4.32 -9.99 -4.14
CA TRP A 135 4.25 -8.73 -4.86
C TRP A 135 4.87 -7.54 -4.10
N CYS A 136 5.42 -7.78 -2.93
CA CYS A 136 5.96 -6.73 -2.06
C CYS A 136 7.48 -6.69 -2.15
N LEU A 137 8.02 -5.53 -2.49
CA LEU A 137 9.46 -5.23 -2.38
C LEU A 137 9.70 -4.37 -1.14
N PHE A 138 10.57 -4.84 -0.27
CA PHE A 138 11.03 -4.12 0.91
C PHE A 138 12.50 -3.77 0.77
N THR A 139 12.84 -2.51 0.99
CA THR A 139 14.21 -1.99 0.89
C THR A 139 14.65 -1.39 2.22
N LEU A 140 15.80 -1.83 2.69
CA LEU A 140 16.51 -1.21 3.83
C LEU A 140 17.46 -0.13 3.31
N LEU A 141 17.33 1.09 3.82
CA LEU A 141 18.28 2.19 3.59
C LEU A 141 19.33 2.12 4.69
N VAL A 142 20.56 1.80 4.32
CA VAL A 142 21.64 1.49 5.28
C VAL A 142 22.76 2.51 5.18
N ASP A 143 23.24 2.99 6.32
CA ASP A 143 24.36 3.94 6.41
C ASP A 143 25.73 3.23 6.35
N GLU A 144 26.80 4.01 6.29
CA GLU A 144 28.19 3.51 6.26
C GLU A 144 28.58 2.70 7.51
N LYS A 145 27.83 2.83 8.61
CA LYS A 145 28.03 2.08 9.86
C LYS A 145 27.21 0.81 9.94
N ASN A 146 26.56 0.41 8.83
CA ASN A 146 25.63 -0.71 8.76
C ASN A 146 24.41 -0.58 9.69
N ASN A 147 23.92 0.64 9.92
CA ASN A 147 22.63 0.84 10.58
C ASN A 147 21.56 1.18 9.55
N VAL A 148 20.37 0.72 9.80
CA VAL A 148 19.17 1.10 9.02
C VAL A 148 18.83 2.55 9.36
N PHE A 149 18.95 3.47 8.40
CA PHE A 149 18.52 4.86 8.61
C PHE A 149 17.15 5.16 8.00
N GLY A 150 16.58 4.22 7.26
CA GLY A 150 15.25 4.33 6.69
C GLY A 150 14.81 3.03 6.01
N MET A 151 13.57 3.01 5.59
CA MET A 151 12.94 1.84 4.96
C MET A 151 11.99 2.28 3.86
N THR A 152 11.86 1.45 2.84
CA THR A 152 10.87 1.60 1.77
C THR A 152 10.12 0.29 1.60
N VAL A 153 8.80 0.36 1.51
CA VAL A 153 7.95 -0.75 1.05
C VAL A 153 7.22 -0.31 -0.21
N GLU A 154 7.23 -1.16 -1.24
CA GLU A 154 6.60 -0.85 -2.53
C GLU A 154 5.98 -2.08 -3.17
N ILE A 155 5.02 -1.84 -4.06
CA ILE A 155 4.31 -2.86 -4.83
C ILE A 155 5.15 -3.14 -6.08
N LEU A 156 5.45 -4.43 -6.31
CA LEU A 156 5.95 -4.91 -7.60
C LEU A 156 4.77 -5.12 -8.55
N ASP A 157 4.83 -4.48 -9.70
CA ASP A 157 3.87 -4.64 -10.82
C ASP A 157 4.16 -5.91 -11.62
#